data_09a70ad82926e053aedd711e10ce8e3f
#
_entry.id   09a70ad82926e053aedd711e10ce8e3f
#
_cell.length_a   1.000
_cell.length_b   1.000
_cell.length_c   1.000
_cell.angle_alpha   90.00
_cell.angle_beta   90.00
_cell.angle_gamma   90.00
#
_symmetry.space_group_name_H-M   'P 1'
#
loop_
_entity.id
_entity.type
_entity.pdbx_description
1 polymer ?
#
loop_
_entity_poly.entity_id
_entity_poly.type
_entity_poly.pdbx_seq_one_letter_code
_entity_poly.pdbx_strand_id
1 'polypeptide(L)'
;MVLNMRRHFLTLLLAVTACCVMAQPARNKAVIGFYNVENLFDTIDDPLKNDEQFLPDNDYRWNTERYQTKLRNLSLVISEIAKLDGGLVVLGVSEIENEQVLLDLVATELLAPYHLSVCHHESPDRRGVDVAFLYDASRFKILSTRAFPTIVPNNPDFITRDQWLMTGVLDGVDTLDIVVNHWPSKSGGEQRSLPGRMAAGQLGRSIADSVLNSRPNAKFIYMGDLNDNPTSKCIMQEMGTKTKPEKLTSTDLYNPMWKLFRDGLGSYAYRDSWEMLDNVIISGGLVNAAPGTYKFRSAHIFRKDFLFTKSGSYMDYPYRSFAGGNYQGGYSDHLPVYIVLIKN
;
A
#
# COMPACT_ATOMS: atom_id res chain seq x y z
N MET A 1 83.80 -12.31 -31.44
CA MET A 1 82.97 -11.28 -30.70
C MET A 1 81.51 -11.54 -31.08
N VAL A 2 80.82 -12.31 -30.23
CA VAL A 2 79.51 -12.84 -30.54
C VAL A 2 78.52 -12.10 -29.56
N LEU A 3 77.61 -11.33 -30.13
CA LEU A 3 76.58 -10.58 -29.38
C LEU A 3 75.37 -11.51 -29.13
N ASN A 4 75.12 -11.84 -27.86
CA ASN A 4 73.95 -12.55 -27.43
C ASN A 4 72.70 -11.56 -27.32
N MET A 5 71.74 -11.70 -28.20
CA MET A 5 70.41 -11.08 -28.06
C MET A 5 69.49 -12.03 -27.30
N ARG A 6 69.18 -11.68 -26.06
CA ARG A 6 68.10 -12.32 -25.28
C ARG A 6 66.75 -11.72 -25.70
N ARG A 7 65.92 -12.55 -26.32
CA ARG A 7 64.49 -12.23 -26.54
C ARG A 7 63.70 -12.48 -25.25
N HIS A 8 63.15 -11.41 -24.68
CA HIS A 8 62.16 -11.51 -23.63
C HIS A 8 60.76 -11.74 -24.25
N PHE A 9 60.19 -12.92 -24.04
CA PHE A 9 58.79 -13.18 -24.31
C PHE A 9 57.97 -12.61 -23.14
N LEU A 10 57.22 -11.56 -23.39
CA LEU A 10 56.20 -11.02 -22.45
C LEU A 10 54.92 -11.79 -22.67
N THR A 11 54.59 -12.72 -21.76
CA THR A 11 53.31 -13.44 -21.75
C THR A 11 52.28 -12.58 -21.06
N LEU A 12 51.36 -11.97 -21.85
CA LEU A 12 50.23 -11.22 -21.35
C LEU A 12 49.14 -12.21 -20.89
N LEU A 13 48.97 -12.37 -19.58
CA LEU A 13 47.92 -13.21 -19.00
C LEU A 13 46.63 -12.39 -18.97
N LEU A 14 45.71 -12.59 -19.93
CA LEU A 14 44.38 -12.04 -19.92
C LEU A 14 43.54 -12.81 -18.86
N ALA A 15 43.35 -12.25 -17.70
CA ALA A 15 42.37 -12.72 -16.72
C ALA A 15 40.96 -12.34 -17.20
N VAL A 16 40.25 -13.28 -17.81
CA VAL A 16 38.83 -13.15 -18.11
C VAL A 16 38.07 -13.41 -16.81
N THR A 17 37.69 -12.36 -16.09
CA THR A 17 36.72 -12.46 -15.00
C THR A 17 35.37 -12.76 -15.62
N ALA A 18 34.98 -14.04 -15.65
CA ALA A 18 33.62 -14.44 -15.93
C ALA A 18 32.73 -13.95 -14.78
N CYS A 19 32.02 -12.82 -14.97
CA CYS A 19 30.91 -12.45 -14.13
C CYS A 19 29.82 -13.53 -14.30
N CYS A 20 29.77 -14.49 -13.37
CA CYS A 20 28.63 -15.38 -13.25
C CYS A 20 27.44 -14.53 -12.89
N VAL A 21 26.67 -14.08 -13.87
CA VAL A 21 25.30 -13.58 -13.63
C VAL A 21 24.52 -14.80 -13.16
N MET A 22 24.45 -14.97 -11.84
CA MET A 22 23.54 -15.93 -11.23
C MET A 22 22.15 -15.50 -11.65
N ALA A 23 21.53 -16.22 -12.58
CA ALA A 23 20.15 -16.02 -12.95
C ALA A 23 19.32 -16.17 -11.67
N GLN A 24 18.72 -15.07 -11.19
CA GLN A 24 17.79 -15.15 -10.07
C GLN A 24 16.70 -16.16 -10.44
N PRO A 25 16.30 -17.05 -9.51
CA PRO A 25 15.25 -18.01 -9.78
C PRO A 25 14.03 -17.24 -10.32
N ALA A 26 13.43 -17.76 -11.38
CA ALA A 26 12.31 -17.10 -12.06
C ALA A 26 11.19 -16.85 -11.04
N ARG A 27 11.07 -15.61 -10.58
CA ARG A 27 10.00 -15.17 -9.66
C ARG A 27 8.71 -15.16 -10.44
N ASN A 28 7.80 -16.08 -10.12
CA ASN A 28 6.53 -16.23 -10.81
C ASN A 28 5.33 -15.77 -9.98
N LYS A 29 5.57 -15.25 -8.77
CA LYS A 29 4.57 -14.68 -7.87
C LYS A 29 4.99 -13.31 -7.37
N ALA A 30 3.99 -12.48 -7.05
CA ALA A 30 4.16 -11.16 -6.45
C ALA A 30 3.00 -10.86 -5.49
N VAL A 31 3.32 -10.30 -4.33
CA VAL A 31 2.33 -9.81 -3.36
C VAL A 31 2.28 -8.29 -3.48
N ILE A 32 1.07 -7.76 -3.66
CA ILE A 32 0.79 -6.32 -3.63
C ILE A 32 -0.28 -6.10 -2.56
N GLY A 33 -0.05 -5.20 -1.63
CA GLY A 33 -0.91 -5.01 -0.48
C GLY A 33 -1.15 -3.56 -0.11
N PHE A 34 -2.06 -3.37 0.84
CA PHE A 34 -2.35 -2.10 1.47
C PHE A 34 -2.48 -2.27 2.99
N TYR A 35 -2.00 -1.27 3.74
CA TYR A 35 -2.11 -1.23 5.19
C TYR A 35 -2.33 0.20 5.69
N ASN A 36 -3.49 0.47 6.29
CA ASN A 36 -3.66 1.65 7.13
C ASN A 36 -2.90 1.39 8.44
N VAL A 37 -1.87 2.19 8.71
CA VAL A 37 -0.94 1.97 9.83
C VAL A 37 -1.39 2.66 11.13
N GLU A 38 -2.58 3.25 11.16
CA GLU A 38 -3.13 3.97 12.32
C GLU A 38 -2.17 5.03 12.87
N ASN A 39 -2.15 6.21 12.24
CA ASN A 39 -1.45 7.40 12.73
C ASN A 39 0.03 7.17 13.10
N LEU A 40 0.86 6.88 12.10
CA LEU A 40 2.31 6.84 12.28
C LEU A 40 2.87 8.27 12.23
N PHE A 41 2.96 8.90 13.38
CA PHE A 41 3.56 10.21 13.60
C PHE A 41 4.94 10.06 14.25
N ASP A 42 5.84 11.00 14.02
CA ASP A 42 7.04 11.15 14.83
C ASP A 42 6.71 11.91 16.16
N THR A 43 7.67 12.59 16.77
CA THR A 43 7.48 13.31 18.03
C THR A 43 7.82 14.80 17.91
N ILE A 44 7.87 15.29 16.67
CA ILE A 44 8.28 16.65 16.32
C ILE A 44 7.06 17.39 15.78
N ASP A 45 6.79 18.57 16.31
CA ASP A 45 5.68 19.44 15.90
C ASP A 45 5.88 19.97 14.46
N ASP A 46 4.89 19.73 13.58
CA ASP A 46 4.82 20.44 12.30
C ASP A 46 3.90 21.67 12.46
N PRO A 47 4.44 22.88 12.53
CA PRO A 47 3.64 24.09 12.78
C PRO A 47 2.62 24.41 11.67
N LEU A 48 2.58 23.67 10.58
CA LEU A 48 1.65 23.83 9.47
C LEU A 48 0.52 22.79 9.49
N LYS A 49 0.56 21.84 10.41
CA LYS A 49 -0.42 20.74 10.54
C LYS A 49 -1.09 20.75 11.91
N ASN A 50 -2.18 20.01 12.06
CA ASN A 50 -2.87 19.83 13.33
C ASN A 50 -2.48 18.44 13.90
N ASP A 51 -1.24 18.28 14.28
CA ASP A 51 -0.63 17.05 14.78
C ASP A 51 -0.35 17.06 16.29
N GLU A 52 -0.69 18.17 16.98
CA GLU A 52 -0.33 18.43 18.37
C GLU A 52 -0.71 17.29 19.32
N GLN A 53 -1.79 16.54 19.02
CA GLN A 53 -2.19 15.40 19.86
C GLN A 53 -1.15 14.27 19.89
N PHE A 54 -0.25 14.20 18.89
CA PHE A 54 0.83 13.23 18.78
C PHE A 54 2.18 13.76 19.31
N LEU A 55 2.17 14.80 20.16
CA LEU A 55 3.37 15.32 20.81
C LEU A 55 3.56 14.71 22.22
N PRO A 56 4.81 14.69 22.74
CA PRO A 56 5.10 14.09 24.04
C PRO A 56 4.33 14.67 25.21
N ASP A 57 4.05 15.97 25.18
CA ASP A 57 3.40 16.70 26.29
C ASP A 57 1.88 16.87 26.11
N ASN A 58 1.31 16.32 25.02
CA ASN A 58 -0.10 16.46 24.70
C ASN A 58 -0.92 15.19 24.98
N ASP A 59 -2.17 15.16 24.52
CA ASP A 59 -3.21 14.20 24.91
C ASP A 59 -2.77 12.74 24.81
N TYR A 60 -2.10 12.38 23.75
CA TYR A 60 -1.63 11.01 23.52
C TYR A 60 -0.26 10.73 24.17
N ARG A 61 0.39 11.75 24.74
CA ARG A 61 1.74 11.62 25.31
C ARG A 61 2.66 10.79 24.39
N TRP A 62 2.64 11.17 23.10
CA TRP A 62 3.31 10.43 22.03
C TRP A 62 4.82 10.71 22.08
N ASN A 63 5.52 9.96 22.91
CA ASN A 63 6.94 10.12 23.12
C ASN A 63 7.76 9.11 22.29
N THR A 64 9.08 9.24 22.32
CA THR A 64 10.01 8.40 21.57
C THR A 64 9.80 6.90 21.85
N GLU A 65 9.48 6.50 23.10
CA GLU A 65 9.23 5.09 23.43
C GLU A 65 8.01 4.54 22.70
N ARG A 66 6.91 5.30 22.64
CA ARG A 66 5.69 4.93 21.92
C ARG A 66 5.91 4.89 20.41
N TYR A 67 6.63 5.88 19.88
CA TYR A 67 7.03 5.91 18.48
C TYR A 67 7.86 4.69 18.09
N GLN A 68 8.91 4.39 18.85
CA GLN A 68 9.75 3.21 18.60
C GLN A 68 8.98 1.89 18.77
N THR A 69 8.02 1.83 19.70
CA THR A 69 7.13 0.67 19.84
C THR A 69 6.24 0.51 18.61
N LYS A 70 5.67 1.61 18.08
CA LYS A 70 4.87 1.61 16.85
C LYS A 70 5.68 1.12 15.66
N LEU A 71 6.89 1.63 15.47
CA LEU A 71 7.80 1.18 14.40
C LEU A 71 8.10 -0.33 14.48
N ARG A 72 8.43 -0.84 15.67
CA ARG A 72 8.66 -2.29 15.88
C ARG A 72 7.43 -3.12 15.55
N ASN A 73 6.24 -2.68 15.98
CA ASN A 73 5.00 -3.38 15.74
C ASN A 73 4.66 -3.43 14.25
N LEU A 74 4.70 -2.29 13.56
CA LEU A 74 4.45 -2.21 12.13
C LEU A 74 5.47 -3.02 11.33
N SER A 75 6.75 -2.96 11.72
CA SER A 75 7.81 -3.72 11.04
C SER A 75 7.60 -5.24 11.17
N LEU A 76 7.11 -5.72 12.32
CA LEU A 76 6.74 -7.14 12.47
C LEU A 76 5.63 -7.52 11.48
N VAL A 77 4.55 -6.75 11.38
CA VAL A 77 3.44 -7.03 10.47
C VAL A 77 3.92 -7.06 9.02
N ILE A 78 4.66 -6.03 8.59
CA ILE A 78 5.13 -5.90 7.21
C ILE A 78 6.15 -7.00 6.88
N SER A 79 7.04 -7.36 7.82
CA SER A 79 7.99 -8.46 7.61
C SER A 79 7.29 -9.81 7.43
N GLU A 80 6.21 -10.07 8.18
CA GLU A 80 5.42 -11.28 8.01
C GLU A 80 4.67 -11.32 6.66
N ILE A 81 4.23 -10.17 6.14
CA ILE A 81 3.68 -10.07 4.78
C ILE A 81 4.79 -10.31 3.74
N ALA A 82 5.98 -9.77 3.97
CA ALA A 82 7.12 -9.95 3.07
C ALA A 82 7.60 -11.40 2.95
N LYS A 83 7.32 -12.24 3.97
CA LYS A 83 7.59 -13.70 3.95
C LYS A 83 6.58 -14.52 3.15
N LEU A 84 5.47 -13.92 2.70
CA LEU A 84 4.48 -14.64 1.89
C LEU A 84 5.11 -15.13 0.57
N ASP A 85 4.60 -16.24 0.07
CA ASP A 85 5.06 -16.82 -1.19
C ASP A 85 4.87 -15.84 -2.36
N GLY A 86 5.97 -15.48 -2.99
CA GLY A 86 6.06 -14.41 -3.99
C GLY A 86 6.74 -13.14 -3.48
N GLY A 87 6.84 -12.95 -2.16
CA GLY A 87 7.41 -11.76 -1.52
C GLY A 87 6.57 -10.49 -1.73
N LEU A 88 6.67 -9.58 -0.80
CA LEU A 88 6.05 -8.25 -0.91
C LEU A 88 6.78 -7.42 -1.97
N VAL A 89 6.05 -6.99 -3.01
CA VAL A 89 6.61 -6.15 -4.08
C VAL A 89 6.25 -4.69 -3.87
N VAL A 90 4.96 -4.41 -3.58
CA VAL A 90 4.46 -3.06 -3.30
C VAL A 90 3.48 -3.14 -2.15
N LEU A 91 3.64 -2.26 -1.17
CA LEU A 91 2.70 -2.01 -0.10
C LEU A 91 2.30 -0.54 -0.13
N GLY A 92 1.02 -0.25 -0.40
CA GLY A 92 0.44 1.05 -0.12
C GLY A 92 0.23 1.20 1.38
N VAL A 93 0.50 2.35 1.91
CA VAL A 93 0.24 2.68 3.32
C VAL A 93 -0.52 4.00 3.42
N SER A 94 -1.28 4.17 4.49
CA SER A 94 -1.96 5.42 4.83
C SER A 94 -1.84 5.71 6.32
N GLU A 95 -2.21 6.96 6.68
CA GLU A 95 -2.04 7.50 8.02
C GLU A 95 -0.57 7.54 8.45
N ILE A 96 0.28 7.98 7.55
CA ILE A 96 1.66 8.32 7.82
C ILE A 96 1.83 9.84 7.79
N GLU A 97 2.67 10.37 8.63
CA GLU A 97 2.86 11.82 8.75
C GLU A 97 3.74 12.38 7.62
N ASN A 98 4.89 11.78 7.42
CA ASN A 98 5.91 12.30 6.50
C ASN A 98 6.81 11.18 5.95
N GLU A 99 7.76 11.52 5.07
CA GLU A 99 8.71 10.56 4.52
C GLU A 99 9.64 9.98 5.59
N GLN A 100 10.03 10.78 6.60
CA GLN A 100 10.99 10.36 7.63
C GLN A 100 10.47 9.19 8.46
N VAL A 101 9.18 9.18 8.85
CA VAL A 101 8.62 8.07 9.62
C VAL A 101 8.63 6.76 8.82
N LEU A 102 8.56 6.83 7.49
CA LEU A 102 8.69 5.66 6.63
C LEU A 102 10.14 5.20 6.47
N LEU A 103 11.09 6.14 6.38
CA LEU A 103 12.52 5.82 6.36
C LEU A 103 12.93 5.14 7.68
N ASP A 104 12.46 5.65 8.82
CA ASP A 104 12.67 5.03 10.13
C ASP A 104 12.06 3.62 10.19
N LEU A 105 10.85 3.43 9.63
CA LEU A 105 10.17 2.16 9.59
C LEU A 105 10.94 1.11 8.77
N VAL A 106 11.38 1.44 7.55
CA VAL A 106 12.11 0.49 6.69
C VAL A 106 13.52 0.21 7.19
N ALA A 107 14.10 1.11 8.01
CA ALA A 107 15.40 0.92 8.64
C ALA A 107 15.36 0.02 9.88
N THR A 108 14.17 -0.36 10.38
CA THR A 108 14.07 -1.27 11.55
C THR A 108 14.74 -2.61 11.27
N GLU A 109 15.23 -3.28 12.34
CA GLU A 109 15.92 -4.56 12.23
C GLU A 109 15.14 -5.63 11.46
N LEU A 110 13.82 -5.66 11.61
CA LEU A 110 12.96 -6.63 10.94
C LEU A 110 12.75 -6.35 9.45
N LEU A 111 12.79 -5.08 9.02
CA LEU A 111 12.56 -4.69 7.63
C LEU A 111 13.84 -4.44 6.83
N ALA A 112 14.94 -4.07 7.47
CA ALA A 112 16.21 -3.84 6.80
C ALA A 112 16.64 -4.97 5.82
N PRO A 113 16.42 -6.28 6.13
CA PRO A 113 16.76 -7.36 5.20
C PRO A 113 15.96 -7.38 3.90
N TYR A 114 14.81 -6.71 3.84
CA TYR A 114 13.96 -6.67 2.64
C TYR A 114 14.29 -5.51 1.71
N HIS A 115 15.13 -4.56 2.13
CA HIS A 115 15.59 -3.42 1.34
C HIS A 115 14.45 -2.65 0.67
N LEU A 116 13.34 -2.47 1.40
CA LEU A 116 12.20 -1.73 0.88
C LEU A 116 12.56 -0.25 0.69
N SER A 117 12.23 0.27 -0.48
CA SER A 117 12.34 1.69 -0.80
C SER A 117 11.03 2.42 -0.46
N VAL A 118 11.14 3.70 -0.16
CA VAL A 118 10.02 4.60 0.14
C VAL A 118 9.71 5.43 -1.10
N CYS A 119 8.43 5.65 -1.36
CA CYS A 119 7.94 6.61 -2.32
C CYS A 119 6.75 7.33 -1.66
N HIS A 120 6.92 8.62 -1.32
CA HIS A 120 6.00 9.43 -0.54
C HIS A 120 5.52 10.64 -1.34
N HIS A 121 4.33 11.12 -1.02
CA HIS A 121 3.75 12.36 -1.53
C HIS A 121 3.05 13.11 -0.39
N GLU A 122 3.52 14.32 -0.13
CA GLU A 122 2.89 15.22 0.83
C GLU A 122 1.56 15.73 0.28
N SER A 123 0.48 15.45 0.97
CA SER A 123 -0.86 15.90 0.60
C SER A 123 -1.35 17.05 1.48
N PRO A 124 -2.40 17.78 1.05
CA PRO A 124 -2.85 18.97 1.77
C PRO A 124 -3.69 18.68 3.02
N ASP A 125 -3.75 17.42 3.51
CA ASP A 125 -4.53 17.07 4.72
C ASP A 125 -4.08 17.92 5.92
N ARG A 126 -5.06 18.48 6.66
CA ARG A 126 -4.78 19.39 7.76
C ARG A 126 -4.17 18.71 8.98
N ARG A 127 -4.40 17.41 9.16
CA ARG A 127 -3.79 16.63 10.25
C ARG A 127 -2.37 16.19 9.93
N GLY A 128 -1.91 16.43 8.69
CA GLY A 128 -0.62 15.95 8.23
C GLY A 128 -0.57 14.43 8.00
N VAL A 129 -1.67 13.79 7.64
CA VAL A 129 -1.64 12.37 7.30
C VAL A 129 -1.69 12.15 5.81
N ASP A 130 -0.79 11.29 5.31
CA ASP A 130 -0.58 11.03 3.91
C ASP A 130 -0.79 9.56 3.54
N VAL A 131 -0.59 9.30 2.25
CA VAL A 131 -0.46 7.98 1.67
C VAL A 131 0.92 7.82 1.05
N ALA A 132 1.44 6.60 1.03
CA ALA A 132 2.74 6.32 0.46
C ALA A 132 2.84 4.89 -0.07
N PHE A 133 3.96 4.59 -0.73
CA PHE A 133 4.34 3.25 -1.13
C PHE A 133 5.66 2.83 -0.48
N LEU A 134 5.69 1.60 0.04
CA LEU A 134 6.91 0.83 0.30
C LEU A 134 7.03 -0.21 -0.82
N TYR A 135 8.21 -0.35 -1.43
CA TYR A 135 8.36 -1.25 -2.58
C TYR A 135 9.75 -1.89 -2.66
N ASP A 136 9.82 -3.09 -3.21
CA ASP A 136 11.07 -3.79 -3.54
C ASP A 136 11.62 -3.25 -4.86
N ALA A 137 12.59 -2.33 -4.80
CA ALA A 137 13.22 -1.71 -5.97
C ALA A 137 13.98 -2.71 -6.86
N SER A 138 14.31 -3.90 -6.35
CA SER A 138 14.92 -4.98 -7.16
C SER A 138 13.90 -5.65 -8.09
N ARG A 139 12.60 -5.48 -7.81
CA ARG A 139 11.49 -6.08 -8.55
C ARG A 139 10.59 -5.08 -9.25
N PHE A 140 10.43 -3.89 -8.67
CA PHE A 140 9.53 -2.87 -9.18
C PHE A 140 10.28 -1.58 -9.50
N LYS A 141 10.37 -1.25 -10.78
CA LYS A 141 11.02 -0.03 -11.26
C LYS A 141 9.97 1.05 -11.51
N ILE A 142 9.96 2.11 -10.71
CA ILE A 142 9.07 3.26 -10.91
C ILE A 142 9.43 3.98 -12.22
N LEU A 143 8.41 4.30 -13.01
CA LEU A 143 8.50 5.10 -14.23
C LEU A 143 8.02 6.53 -14.02
N SER A 144 6.90 6.69 -13.29
CA SER A 144 6.31 7.99 -12.98
C SER A 144 5.37 7.91 -11.79
N THR A 145 5.12 9.06 -11.16
CA THR A 145 4.10 9.26 -10.14
C THR A 145 3.24 10.47 -10.47
N ARG A 146 1.98 10.48 -10.02
CA ARG A 146 1.08 11.62 -10.16
C ARG A 146 0.04 11.66 -9.05
N ALA A 147 -0.09 12.82 -8.42
CA ALA A 147 -1.12 13.11 -7.43
C ALA A 147 -2.39 13.69 -8.07
N PHE A 148 -3.53 13.33 -7.51
CA PHE A 148 -4.85 13.79 -7.96
C PHE A 148 -5.63 14.28 -6.73
N PRO A 149 -5.91 15.60 -6.63
CA PRO A 149 -6.66 16.15 -5.52
C PRO A 149 -8.14 15.74 -5.60
N THR A 150 -8.71 15.39 -4.45
CA THR A 150 -10.13 15.11 -4.34
C THR A 150 -10.91 16.41 -4.20
N ILE A 151 -11.64 16.80 -5.23
CA ILE A 151 -12.44 18.02 -5.26
C ILE A 151 -13.90 17.65 -5.00
N VAL A 152 -14.50 18.24 -3.98
CA VAL A 152 -15.93 18.06 -3.67
C VAL A 152 -16.75 19.20 -4.29
N PRO A 153 -17.70 18.91 -5.20
CA PRO A 153 -18.53 19.93 -5.79
C PRO A 153 -19.25 20.78 -4.73
N ASN A 154 -19.27 22.09 -4.90
CA ASN A 154 -19.89 23.07 -3.99
C ASN A 154 -19.26 23.15 -2.58
N ASN A 155 -18.08 22.58 -2.40
CA ASN A 155 -17.32 22.69 -1.15
C ASN A 155 -15.82 22.91 -1.44
N PRO A 156 -15.43 24.10 -1.91
CA PRO A 156 -14.04 24.37 -2.32
C PRO A 156 -13.04 24.32 -1.14
N ASP A 157 -13.53 24.50 0.09
CA ASP A 157 -12.70 24.45 1.31
C ASP A 157 -12.50 23.03 1.85
N PHE A 158 -13.06 22.04 1.16
CA PHE A 158 -12.86 20.63 1.52
C PHE A 158 -11.45 20.19 1.15
N ILE A 159 -10.66 19.91 2.17
CA ILE A 159 -9.27 19.47 2.05
C ILE A 159 -9.15 18.07 2.60
N THR A 160 -8.48 17.18 1.86
CA THR A 160 -8.22 15.79 2.23
C THR A 160 -6.98 15.30 1.48
N ARG A 161 -6.59 14.04 1.73
CA ARG A 161 -5.48 13.38 1.04
C ARG A 161 -5.71 13.30 -0.45
N ASP A 162 -4.64 13.44 -1.22
CA ASP A 162 -4.64 13.17 -2.64
C ASP A 162 -4.75 11.66 -2.91
N GLN A 163 -5.28 11.29 -4.07
CA GLN A 163 -5.14 9.95 -4.61
C GLN A 163 -3.85 9.90 -5.42
N TRP A 164 -2.96 8.97 -5.12
CA TRP A 164 -1.63 8.98 -5.69
C TRP A 164 -1.35 7.78 -6.55
N LEU A 165 -1.13 8.02 -7.85
CA LEU A 165 -0.83 7.03 -8.87
C LEU A 165 0.69 6.88 -9.00
N MET A 166 1.15 5.63 -8.92
CA MET A 166 2.48 5.19 -9.28
C MET A 166 2.40 4.23 -10.47
N THR A 167 3.11 4.54 -11.55
CA THR A 167 3.29 3.65 -12.69
C THR A 167 4.70 3.07 -12.65
N GLY A 168 4.82 1.75 -12.77
CA GLY A 168 6.12 1.09 -12.74
C GLY A 168 6.12 -0.27 -13.42
N VAL A 169 7.30 -0.87 -13.57
CA VAL A 169 7.50 -2.17 -14.23
C VAL A 169 7.86 -3.23 -13.20
N LEU A 170 7.03 -4.26 -13.13
CA LEU A 170 7.23 -5.43 -12.28
C LEU A 170 8.13 -6.47 -13.00
N ASP A 171 9.24 -6.83 -12.37
CA ASP A 171 10.21 -7.86 -12.80
C ASP A 171 10.64 -7.72 -14.28
N GLY A 172 10.62 -6.49 -14.83
CA GLY A 172 10.95 -6.23 -16.24
C GLY A 172 9.91 -6.75 -17.25
N VAL A 173 8.74 -7.21 -16.79
CA VAL A 173 7.72 -7.90 -17.61
C VAL A 173 6.47 -7.04 -17.81
N ASP A 174 5.90 -6.53 -16.73
CA ASP A 174 4.59 -5.90 -16.72
C ASP A 174 4.62 -4.47 -16.20
N THR A 175 4.02 -3.57 -16.95
CA THR A 175 3.69 -2.24 -16.41
C THR A 175 2.43 -2.35 -15.55
N LEU A 176 2.55 -1.93 -14.29
CA LEU A 176 1.43 -1.79 -13.37
C LEU A 176 1.19 -0.31 -13.10
N ASP A 177 -0.07 0.06 -13.02
CA ASP A 177 -0.56 1.36 -12.57
C ASP A 177 -1.24 1.16 -11.23
N ILE A 178 -0.66 1.68 -10.17
CA ILE A 178 -1.11 1.42 -8.81
C ILE A 178 -1.48 2.76 -8.17
N VAL A 179 -2.74 2.90 -7.75
CA VAL A 179 -3.21 4.05 -6.97
C VAL A 179 -3.28 3.66 -5.52
N VAL A 180 -2.65 4.44 -4.65
CA VAL A 180 -2.88 4.39 -3.21
C VAL A 180 -3.70 5.60 -2.79
N ASN A 181 -4.62 5.39 -1.85
CA ASN A 181 -5.51 6.45 -1.40
C ASN A 181 -6.05 6.20 0.02
N HIS A 182 -6.58 7.26 0.62
CA HIS A 182 -7.29 7.20 1.89
C HIS A 182 -8.47 8.17 1.80
N TRP A 183 -9.67 7.63 1.60
CA TRP A 183 -10.88 8.43 1.40
C TRP A 183 -11.32 9.15 2.68
N PRO A 184 -12.16 10.20 2.56
CA PRO A 184 -12.73 10.89 3.71
C PRO A 184 -13.46 9.93 4.65
N SER A 185 -13.13 9.99 5.95
CA SER A 185 -13.73 9.12 6.95
C SER A 185 -15.20 9.44 7.20
N LYS A 186 -15.91 8.53 7.88
CA LYS A 186 -17.30 8.74 8.34
C LYS A 186 -17.38 9.66 9.58
N SER A 187 -16.26 10.28 9.99
CA SER A 187 -16.19 11.20 11.12
C SER A 187 -17.19 12.37 10.95
N GLY A 188 -17.85 12.72 12.03
CA GLY A 188 -18.91 13.74 12.01
C GLY A 188 -20.25 13.29 11.42
N GLY A 189 -20.36 12.00 11.05
CA GLY A 189 -21.59 11.36 10.57
C GLY A 189 -21.53 10.96 9.09
N GLU A 190 -22.12 9.80 8.81
CA GLU A 190 -22.08 9.18 7.48
C GLU A 190 -22.64 10.07 6.38
N GLN A 191 -23.81 10.69 6.61
CA GLN A 191 -24.46 11.56 5.63
C GLN A 191 -23.66 12.83 5.33
N ARG A 192 -23.03 13.42 6.36
CA ARG A 192 -22.21 14.62 6.20
C ARG A 192 -20.95 14.36 5.38
N SER A 193 -20.33 13.20 5.58
CA SER A 193 -19.08 12.81 4.90
C SER A 193 -19.30 12.15 3.53
N LEU A 194 -20.53 11.71 3.22
CA LEU A 194 -20.87 11.01 1.98
C LEU A 194 -20.46 11.76 0.70
N PRO A 195 -20.67 13.08 0.53
CA PRO A 195 -20.25 13.80 -0.67
C PRO A 195 -18.75 13.69 -0.94
N GLY A 196 -17.90 13.70 0.10
CA GLY A 196 -16.46 13.53 -0.04
C GLY A 196 -16.09 12.14 -0.55
N ARG A 197 -16.71 11.07 -0.01
CA ARG A 197 -16.47 9.71 -0.51
C ARG A 197 -17.03 9.48 -1.91
N MET A 198 -18.17 10.07 -2.25
CA MET A 198 -18.68 10.03 -3.63
C MET A 198 -17.70 10.68 -4.61
N ALA A 199 -17.21 11.88 -4.29
CA ALA A 199 -16.21 12.59 -5.09
C ALA A 199 -14.91 11.77 -5.22
N ALA A 200 -14.46 11.12 -4.14
CA ALA A 200 -13.29 10.24 -4.16
C ALA A 200 -13.51 9.02 -5.08
N GLY A 201 -14.68 8.40 -5.05
CA GLY A 201 -15.06 7.30 -5.95
C GLY A 201 -15.10 7.71 -7.43
N GLN A 202 -15.69 8.87 -7.74
CA GLN A 202 -15.71 9.44 -9.08
C GLN A 202 -14.31 9.77 -9.59
N LEU A 203 -13.45 10.34 -8.73
CA LEU A 203 -12.05 10.60 -9.06
C LEU A 203 -11.30 9.29 -9.35
N GLY A 204 -11.45 8.28 -8.48
CA GLY A 204 -10.84 6.95 -8.70
C GLY A 204 -11.28 6.33 -10.03
N ARG A 205 -12.54 6.47 -10.40
CA ARG A 205 -13.05 6.04 -11.73
C ARG A 205 -12.39 6.83 -12.85
N SER A 206 -12.30 8.14 -12.74
CA SER A 206 -11.69 9.00 -13.75
C SER A 206 -10.20 8.67 -13.96
N ILE A 207 -9.44 8.40 -12.87
CA ILE A 207 -8.05 7.96 -12.96
C ILE A 207 -7.96 6.62 -13.69
N ALA A 208 -8.80 5.66 -13.33
CA ALA A 208 -8.85 4.35 -13.98
C ALA A 208 -9.18 4.50 -15.48
N ASP A 209 -10.18 5.30 -15.84
CA ASP A 209 -10.56 5.55 -17.23
C ASP A 209 -9.42 6.18 -18.04
N SER A 210 -8.70 7.14 -17.46
CA SER A 210 -7.55 7.78 -18.11
C SER A 210 -6.45 6.75 -18.46
N VAL A 211 -6.17 5.82 -17.55
CA VAL A 211 -5.19 4.76 -17.76
C VAL A 211 -5.69 3.72 -18.76
N LEU A 212 -6.90 3.19 -18.54
CA LEU A 212 -7.45 2.06 -19.29
C LEU A 212 -7.82 2.43 -20.74
N ASN A 213 -8.22 3.68 -20.99
CA ASN A 213 -8.47 4.18 -22.35
C ASN A 213 -7.17 4.46 -23.12
N SER A 214 -6.12 4.89 -22.41
CA SER A 214 -4.82 5.14 -23.06
C SER A 214 -4.04 3.85 -23.39
N ARG A 215 -4.22 2.80 -22.59
CA ARG A 215 -3.53 1.51 -22.75
C ARG A 215 -4.52 0.36 -22.59
N PRO A 216 -5.07 -0.20 -23.68
CA PRO A 216 -5.94 -1.36 -23.62
C PRO A 216 -5.27 -2.53 -22.87
N ASN A 217 -6.02 -3.17 -21.98
CA ASN A 217 -5.53 -4.25 -21.07
C ASN A 217 -4.49 -3.80 -20.05
N ALA A 218 -4.38 -2.49 -19.73
CA ALA A 218 -3.52 -2.02 -18.65
C ALA A 218 -3.84 -2.74 -17.33
N LYS A 219 -2.79 -3.06 -16.59
CA LYS A 219 -2.88 -3.70 -15.28
C LYS A 219 -2.97 -2.64 -14.22
N PHE A 220 -4.21 -2.22 -13.95
CA PHE A 220 -4.52 -1.16 -13.01
C PHE A 220 -4.95 -1.75 -11.66
N ILE A 221 -4.41 -1.21 -10.57
CA ILE A 221 -4.71 -1.57 -9.19
C ILE A 221 -5.04 -0.29 -8.44
N TYR A 222 -6.18 -0.28 -7.76
CA TYR A 222 -6.61 0.83 -6.91
C TYR A 222 -6.79 0.30 -5.49
N MET A 223 -5.99 0.75 -4.56
CA MET A 223 -5.99 0.25 -3.19
C MET A 223 -5.99 1.38 -2.17
N GLY A 224 -6.57 1.12 -1.02
CA GLY A 224 -6.62 2.10 0.05
C GLY A 224 -7.65 1.78 1.12
N ASP A 225 -7.64 2.61 2.17
CA ASP A 225 -8.76 2.74 3.09
C ASP A 225 -9.81 3.65 2.42
N LEU A 226 -10.87 3.01 1.90
CA LEU A 226 -11.95 3.72 1.22
C LEU A 226 -13.01 4.25 2.19
N ASN A 227 -12.85 4.00 3.50
CA ASN A 227 -13.79 4.37 4.54
C ASN A 227 -15.25 3.95 4.22
N ASP A 228 -15.39 2.95 3.36
CA ASP A 228 -16.67 2.41 2.90
C ASP A 228 -16.56 0.91 2.59
N ASN A 229 -17.64 0.17 2.83
CA ASN A 229 -17.69 -1.25 2.47
C ASN A 229 -17.79 -1.46 0.95
N PRO A 230 -17.30 -2.59 0.39
CA PRO A 230 -17.37 -2.90 -1.04
C PRO A 230 -18.78 -2.86 -1.64
N THR A 231 -19.81 -2.88 -0.81
CA THR A 231 -21.22 -2.81 -1.18
C THR A 231 -21.77 -1.39 -1.22
N SER A 232 -20.98 -0.39 -0.86
CA SER A 232 -21.43 1.00 -0.79
C SER A 232 -21.69 1.59 -2.19
N LYS A 233 -22.53 2.65 -2.22
CA LYS A 233 -22.79 3.40 -3.43
C LYS A 233 -21.52 4.02 -4.01
N CYS A 234 -20.64 4.54 -3.16
CA CYS A 234 -19.39 5.18 -3.58
C CYS A 234 -18.47 4.22 -4.36
N ILE A 235 -18.41 2.95 -3.95
CA ILE A 235 -17.57 1.93 -4.59
C ILE A 235 -18.31 1.28 -5.77
N MET A 236 -19.57 0.87 -5.58
CA MET A 236 -20.29 0.13 -6.63
C MET A 236 -20.78 1.01 -7.78
N GLN A 237 -21.23 2.23 -7.50
CA GLN A 237 -21.84 3.10 -8.51
C GLN A 237 -20.88 4.18 -8.98
N GLU A 238 -20.29 4.97 -8.05
CA GLU A 238 -19.43 6.09 -8.45
C GLU A 238 -18.09 5.59 -9.03
N MET A 239 -17.47 4.61 -8.41
CA MET A 239 -16.28 3.98 -8.97
C MET A 239 -16.60 2.90 -10.02
N GLY A 240 -17.82 2.36 -10.03
CA GLY A 240 -18.31 1.43 -11.05
C GLY A 240 -17.72 0.03 -10.97
N THR A 241 -17.53 -0.50 -9.73
CA THR A 241 -16.91 -1.80 -9.57
C THR A 241 -17.84 -2.98 -9.80
N LYS A 242 -17.31 -4.05 -10.38
CA LYS A 242 -17.97 -5.35 -10.54
C LYS A 242 -17.66 -6.24 -9.32
N THR A 243 -18.59 -7.16 -9.02
CA THR A 243 -18.50 -8.07 -7.87
C THR A 243 -18.05 -9.48 -8.25
N LYS A 244 -17.95 -9.77 -9.56
CA LYS A 244 -17.59 -11.07 -10.11
C LYS A 244 -16.52 -10.92 -11.20
N PRO A 245 -15.55 -11.85 -11.28
CA PRO A 245 -14.46 -11.79 -12.25
C PRO A 245 -14.84 -12.30 -13.66
N GLU A 246 -16.02 -12.93 -13.80
CA GLU A 246 -16.43 -13.50 -15.08
C GLU A 246 -16.91 -12.40 -16.05
N LYS A 247 -16.53 -12.52 -17.32
CA LYS A 247 -16.94 -11.62 -18.41
C LYS A 247 -16.53 -10.15 -18.22
N LEU A 248 -15.42 -9.90 -17.55
CA LEU A 248 -14.86 -8.56 -17.45
C LEU A 248 -14.28 -8.14 -18.81
N THR A 249 -14.60 -6.93 -19.23
CA THR A 249 -13.87 -6.23 -20.29
C THR A 249 -12.56 -5.67 -19.73
N SER A 250 -11.68 -5.23 -20.61
CA SER A 250 -10.40 -4.64 -20.20
C SER A 250 -10.53 -3.36 -19.37
N THR A 251 -11.65 -2.64 -19.54
CA THR A 251 -11.95 -1.38 -18.83
C THR A 251 -12.82 -1.55 -17.60
N ASP A 252 -13.31 -2.75 -17.31
CA ASP A 252 -14.03 -3.03 -16.08
C ASP A 252 -13.10 -3.03 -14.87
N LEU A 253 -13.63 -2.57 -13.75
CA LEU A 253 -12.98 -2.67 -12.43
C LEU A 253 -13.67 -3.77 -11.62
N TYR A 254 -12.88 -4.67 -11.05
CA TYR A 254 -13.33 -5.77 -10.21
C TYR A 254 -12.85 -5.58 -8.78
N ASN A 255 -13.75 -5.69 -7.80
CA ASN A 255 -13.41 -5.63 -6.40
C ASN A 255 -13.46 -7.04 -5.76
N PRO A 256 -12.34 -7.75 -5.62
CA PRO A 256 -12.29 -9.07 -5.00
C PRO A 256 -12.61 -9.04 -3.50
N MET A 257 -12.46 -7.88 -2.82
CA MET A 257 -12.78 -7.76 -1.40
C MET A 257 -14.28 -7.86 -1.14
N TRP A 258 -15.13 -7.63 -2.15
CA TRP A 258 -16.58 -7.79 -2.05
C TRP A 258 -16.98 -9.20 -1.59
N LYS A 259 -16.33 -10.24 -2.13
CA LYS A 259 -16.60 -11.61 -1.73
C LYS A 259 -16.21 -11.86 -0.28
N LEU A 260 -15.03 -11.44 0.13
CA LEU A 260 -14.56 -11.59 1.51
C LEU A 260 -15.50 -10.90 2.51
N PHE A 261 -15.97 -9.70 2.17
CA PHE A 261 -16.95 -8.97 2.98
C PHE A 261 -18.29 -9.74 3.07
N ARG A 262 -18.78 -10.27 1.95
CA ARG A 262 -20.02 -11.07 1.93
C ARG A 262 -19.89 -12.38 2.70
N ASP A 263 -18.69 -12.92 2.84
CA ASP A 263 -18.38 -14.09 3.65
C ASP A 263 -18.23 -13.73 5.16
N GLY A 264 -18.49 -12.47 5.56
CA GLY A 264 -18.44 -12.00 6.95
C GLY A 264 -17.07 -11.56 7.43
N LEU A 265 -16.10 -11.37 6.52
CA LEU A 265 -14.76 -10.91 6.86
C LEU A 265 -14.64 -9.39 6.69
N GLY A 266 -13.76 -8.78 7.47
CA GLY A 266 -13.46 -7.34 7.39
C GLY A 266 -12.02 -7.05 7.77
N SER A 267 -11.58 -5.84 7.44
CA SER A 267 -10.27 -5.31 7.81
C SER A 267 -10.33 -4.39 9.04
N TYR A 268 -11.50 -3.90 9.39
CA TYR A 268 -11.75 -2.98 10.50
C TYR A 268 -12.93 -3.48 11.34
N ALA A 269 -12.90 -3.27 12.66
CA ALA A 269 -13.97 -3.66 13.57
C ALA A 269 -14.54 -2.45 14.31
N TYR A 270 -15.86 -2.28 14.23
CA TYR A 270 -16.58 -1.21 14.89
C TYR A 270 -17.95 -1.66 15.38
N ARG A 271 -18.29 -1.37 16.67
CA ARG A 271 -19.57 -1.73 17.29
C ARG A 271 -19.98 -3.19 17.04
N ASP A 272 -19.05 -4.10 17.31
CA ASP A 272 -19.20 -5.56 17.17
C ASP A 272 -19.51 -6.03 15.73
N SER A 273 -19.19 -5.20 14.75
CA SER A 273 -19.35 -5.50 13.34
C SER A 273 -18.03 -5.35 12.58
N TRP A 274 -17.77 -6.29 11.67
CA TRP A 274 -16.64 -6.20 10.77
C TRP A 274 -17.00 -5.37 9.52
N GLU A 275 -16.18 -4.37 9.22
CA GLU A 275 -16.25 -3.57 8.00
C GLU A 275 -15.03 -3.87 7.11
N MET A 276 -15.20 -3.82 5.81
CA MET A 276 -14.15 -3.97 4.81
C MET A 276 -13.80 -2.60 4.24
N LEU A 277 -13.13 -1.76 5.05
CA LEU A 277 -12.78 -0.40 4.65
C LEU A 277 -11.58 -0.39 3.70
N ASP A 278 -10.66 -1.34 3.89
CA ASP A 278 -9.45 -1.49 3.09
C ASP A 278 -9.76 -2.36 1.87
N ASN A 279 -9.61 -1.78 0.69
CA ASN A 279 -9.97 -2.43 -0.57
C ASN A 279 -8.79 -2.49 -1.53
N VAL A 280 -8.76 -3.52 -2.37
CA VAL A 280 -7.88 -3.64 -3.54
C VAL A 280 -8.74 -3.94 -4.74
N ILE A 281 -8.95 -2.94 -5.60
CA ILE A 281 -9.77 -3.01 -6.81
C ILE A 281 -8.84 -3.13 -8.01
N ILE A 282 -9.14 -4.00 -8.95
CA ILE A 282 -8.26 -4.32 -10.07
C ILE A 282 -8.98 -4.23 -11.41
N SER A 283 -8.22 -3.96 -12.48
CA SER A 283 -8.77 -3.94 -13.84
C SER A 283 -9.01 -5.33 -14.40
N GLY A 284 -9.93 -5.42 -15.37
CA GLY A 284 -10.14 -6.63 -16.17
C GLY A 284 -8.87 -7.08 -16.90
N GLY A 285 -7.99 -6.14 -17.27
CA GLY A 285 -6.69 -6.45 -17.87
C GLY A 285 -5.76 -7.26 -16.95
N LEU A 286 -5.83 -7.06 -15.63
CA LEU A 286 -5.09 -7.86 -14.66
C LEU A 286 -5.75 -9.23 -14.42
N VAL A 287 -7.09 -9.32 -14.50
CA VAL A 287 -7.82 -10.59 -14.35
C VAL A 287 -7.67 -11.48 -15.59
N ASN A 288 -7.71 -10.90 -16.78
CA ASN A 288 -7.65 -11.61 -18.07
C ASN A 288 -6.26 -11.51 -18.74
N ALA A 289 -5.21 -11.37 -17.94
CA ALA A 289 -3.85 -11.15 -18.43
C ALA A 289 -3.37 -12.26 -19.37
N ALA A 290 -2.56 -11.87 -20.37
CA ALA A 290 -1.99 -12.78 -21.35
C ALA A 290 -1.01 -13.79 -20.73
N PRO A 291 -0.82 -14.97 -21.34
CA PRO A 291 0.22 -15.92 -20.90
C PRO A 291 1.61 -15.26 -20.84
N GLY A 292 2.43 -15.67 -19.89
CA GLY A 292 3.78 -15.13 -19.68
C GLY A 292 3.80 -13.79 -18.94
N THR A 293 2.64 -13.25 -18.57
CA THR A 293 2.51 -11.98 -17.80
C THR A 293 1.85 -12.23 -16.45
N TYR A 294 1.96 -11.25 -15.53
CA TYR A 294 1.34 -11.36 -14.22
C TYR A 294 -0.19 -11.23 -14.30
N LYS A 295 -0.88 -12.14 -13.62
CA LYS A 295 -2.33 -12.26 -13.57
C LYS A 295 -2.79 -12.30 -12.12
N PHE A 296 -3.94 -11.70 -11.82
CA PHE A 296 -4.60 -11.84 -10.52
C PHE A 296 -4.90 -13.30 -10.18
N ARG A 297 -4.51 -13.72 -8.98
CA ARG A 297 -4.77 -15.08 -8.47
C ARG A 297 -5.79 -15.07 -7.34
N SER A 298 -5.59 -14.25 -6.32
CA SER A 298 -6.43 -14.23 -5.11
C SER A 298 -6.27 -12.93 -4.33
N ALA A 299 -7.27 -12.63 -3.49
CA ALA A 299 -7.25 -11.52 -2.54
C ALA A 299 -7.42 -12.05 -1.12
N HIS A 300 -6.83 -11.38 -0.16
CA HIS A 300 -6.72 -11.81 1.23
C HIS A 300 -6.76 -10.64 2.19
N ILE A 301 -7.17 -10.92 3.43
CA ILE A 301 -6.90 -10.10 4.60
C ILE A 301 -5.79 -10.80 5.38
N PHE A 302 -4.75 -10.08 5.75
CA PHE A 302 -3.67 -10.62 6.57
C PHE A 302 -4.15 -10.71 8.03
N ARG A 303 -4.50 -11.92 8.46
CA ARG A 303 -5.05 -12.20 9.80
C ARG A 303 -4.11 -13.16 10.53
N LYS A 304 -3.43 -12.66 11.55
CA LYS A 304 -2.58 -13.46 12.46
C LYS A 304 -3.03 -13.20 13.88
N ASP A 305 -2.94 -14.19 14.74
CA ASP A 305 -3.43 -14.13 16.12
C ASP A 305 -2.86 -12.97 16.94
N PHE A 306 -1.64 -12.54 16.65
CA PHE A 306 -1.00 -11.43 17.34
C PHE A 306 -1.62 -10.06 17.00
N LEU A 307 -2.33 -9.95 15.86
CA LEU A 307 -2.99 -8.71 15.42
C LEU A 307 -4.29 -8.42 16.19
N PHE A 308 -4.73 -9.31 17.08
CA PHE A 308 -6.00 -9.16 17.77
C PHE A 308 -5.82 -8.92 19.26
N THR A 309 -6.66 -8.03 19.79
CA THR A 309 -6.80 -7.80 21.24
C THR A 309 -7.26 -9.07 21.93
N LYS A 310 -6.57 -9.48 23.01
CA LYS A 310 -6.80 -10.79 23.65
C LYS A 310 -7.78 -10.76 24.80
N SER A 311 -8.15 -9.56 25.31
CA SER A 311 -9.04 -9.44 26.47
C SER A 311 -9.68 -8.05 26.54
N GLY A 312 -10.69 -7.90 27.39
CA GLY A 312 -11.38 -6.63 27.62
C GLY A 312 -12.48 -6.34 26.59
N SER A 313 -12.97 -5.10 26.60
CA SER A 313 -14.11 -4.67 25.75
C SER A 313 -13.84 -4.70 24.25
N TYR A 314 -12.57 -4.79 23.83
CA TYR A 314 -12.15 -4.85 22.43
C TYR A 314 -11.58 -6.22 22.05
N MET A 315 -11.91 -7.28 22.83
CA MET A 315 -11.47 -8.64 22.50
C MET A 315 -11.87 -8.99 21.07
N ASP A 316 -10.95 -9.63 20.33
CA ASP A 316 -11.07 -10.02 18.92
C ASP A 316 -11.16 -8.87 17.91
N TYR A 317 -10.99 -7.61 18.35
CA TYR A 317 -10.76 -6.47 17.45
C TYR A 317 -9.28 -6.39 17.07
N PRO A 318 -8.94 -5.71 15.95
CA PRO A 318 -7.54 -5.37 15.66
C PRO A 318 -6.89 -4.67 16.86
N TYR A 319 -5.68 -5.11 17.22
CA TYR A 319 -4.96 -4.58 18.37
C TYR A 319 -4.32 -3.25 18.00
N ARG A 320 -5.01 -2.17 18.32
CA ARG A 320 -4.73 -0.78 17.94
C ARG A 320 -3.78 -0.07 18.88
N SER A 321 -3.26 1.07 18.43
CA SER A 321 -2.38 1.93 19.25
C SER A 321 -3.12 2.58 20.40
N PHE A 322 -4.38 3.04 20.17
CA PHE A 322 -5.22 3.68 21.18
C PHE A 322 -6.64 3.14 21.17
N ALA A 323 -7.23 2.96 22.34
CA ALA A 323 -8.63 2.61 22.52
C ALA A 323 -9.27 3.53 23.57
N GLY A 324 -10.31 4.31 23.17
CA GLY A 324 -10.96 5.25 24.07
C GLY A 324 -10.01 6.31 24.66
N GLY A 325 -9.01 6.75 23.90
CA GLY A 325 -7.98 7.68 24.35
C GLY A 325 -6.84 7.06 25.16
N ASN A 326 -6.95 5.78 25.53
CA ASN A 326 -5.91 5.09 26.29
C ASN A 326 -4.92 4.38 25.35
N TYR A 327 -3.62 4.56 25.58
CA TYR A 327 -2.57 3.88 24.87
C TYR A 327 -2.59 2.36 25.14
N GLN A 328 -2.65 1.58 24.08
CA GLN A 328 -2.66 0.12 24.11
C GLN A 328 -1.34 -0.49 23.63
N GLY A 329 -0.58 0.24 22.81
CA GLY A 329 0.68 -0.23 22.25
C GLY A 329 0.52 -1.35 21.22
N GLY A 330 -0.57 -1.34 20.48
CA GLY A 330 -0.87 -2.32 19.45
C GLY A 330 -0.24 -2.00 18.09
N TYR A 331 -0.77 -2.62 17.05
CA TYR A 331 -0.27 -2.55 15.66
C TYR A 331 -1.00 -1.48 14.86
N SER A 332 -2.29 -1.69 14.63
CA SER A 332 -3.22 -0.80 13.94
C SER A 332 -4.66 -1.23 14.22
N ASP A 333 -5.61 -0.31 14.08
CA ASP A 333 -7.04 -0.62 14.10
C ASP A 333 -7.55 -1.22 12.78
N HIS A 334 -6.67 -1.34 11.79
CA HIS A 334 -6.91 -2.03 10.53
C HIS A 334 -6.07 -3.31 10.40
N LEU A 335 -6.58 -4.28 9.65
CA LEU A 335 -5.82 -5.44 9.21
C LEU A 335 -5.33 -5.21 7.77
N PRO A 336 -4.07 -5.54 7.44
CA PRO A 336 -3.58 -5.41 6.08
C PRO A 336 -4.38 -6.25 5.09
N VAL A 337 -4.57 -5.76 3.87
CA VAL A 337 -5.16 -6.48 2.76
C VAL A 337 -4.17 -6.64 1.62
N TYR A 338 -4.24 -7.74 0.88
CA TYR A 338 -3.31 -7.97 -0.23
C TYR A 338 -3.90 -8.86 -1.30
N ILE A 339 -3.32 -8.74 -2.49
CA ILE A 339 -3.55 -9.63 -3.62
C ILE A 339 -2.28 -10.39 -3.97
N VAL A 340 -2.46 -11.59 -4.49
CA VAL A 340 -1.39 -12.39 -5.08
C VAL A 340 -1.52 -12.37 -6.59
N LEU A 341 -0.45 -12.00 -7.26
CA LEU A 341 -0.29 -12.10 -8.70
C LEU A 341 0.56 -13.33 -9.03
N ILE A 342 0.25 -14.00 -10.14
CA ILE A 342 1.04 -15.11 -10.66
C ILE A 342 1.38 -14.88 -12.13
N LYS A 343 2.55 -15.31 -12.54
CA LYS A 343 3.01 -15.35 -13.92
C LYS A 343 3.16 -16.80 -14.36
N ASN A 344 2.36 -17.25 -15.32
CA ASN A 344 2.34 -18.62 -15.87
C ASN A 344 3.09 -18.68 -17.20
#